data_d4cb5cae197d44cb7d6e852d630035e4
#
_entry.id   d4cb5cae197d44cb7d6e852d630035e4
#
_cell.length_a   1.000
_cell.length_b   1.000
_cell.length_c   1.000
_cell.angle_alpha   90.00
_cell.angle_beta   90.00
_cell.angle_gamma   90.00
#
_symmetry.space_group_name_H-M   'P 1'
#
loop_
_entity.id
_entity.type
_entity.pdbx_description
1 polymer ?
#
loop_
_entity_poly.entity_id
_entity_poly.type
_entity_poly.pdbx_seq_one_letter_code
_entity_poly.pdbx_strand_id
1 'polypeptide(L)'
;PLKKVISIADEEDINKHQSNKEKAIDAFYICEEKIAEHGLEMKLIDVEYTFDNNKVIFYFTADGRVDFRELVKDLAAIFKTRIELRQIGVRDEAKMIGGLGPCGRVSCCATFLGEFEPVSIKMAKDQDLSLNPSKISGLCGRLMCCLKFENGVYEELIAKMPDVGTIVITPEGKGTVVEVFTIIQMVKVKVKLEDGTDDLLNYKLDEIIITKEKDPQYKVDEEEVELDSEE
;
A
#
# COMPACT_ATOMS: atom_id res chain seq x y z
N PRO A 1 -9.67 22.06 -8.01
CA PRO A 1 -9.64 23.36 -7.34
C PRO A 1 -9.98 23.19 -5.85
N LEU A 2 -9.19 23.80 -4.96
CA LEU A 2 -9.44 23.78 -3.52
C LEU A 2 -10.75 24.50 -3.21
N LYS A 3 -11.50 23.98 -2.23
CA LYS A 3 -12.69 24.68 -1.73
C LYS A 3 -12.25 25.95 -0.98
N LYS A 4 -13.06 27.01 -1.14
CA LYS A 4 -12.79 28.29 -0.51
C LYS A 4 -12.98 28.17 1.02
N VAL A 5 -12.02 28.69 1.79
CA VAL A 5 -12.18 28.86 3.24
C VAL A 5 -13.24 29.91 3.49
N ILE A 6 -14.19 29.63 4.38
CA ILE A 6 -15.32 30.52 4.71
C ILE A 6 -14.92 31.45 5.85
N SER A 7 -14.49 30.87 6.98
CA SER A 7 -14.10 31.60 8.19
C SER A 7 -13.16 30.76 9.04
N ILE A 8 -12.58 31.35 10.07
CA ILE A 8 -11.92 30.63 11.17
C ILE A 8 -13.01 30.20 12.15
N ALA A 9 -12.93 28.95 12.64
CA ALA A 9 -13.87 28.44 13.63
C ALA A 9 -13.76 29.21 14.95
N ASP A 10 -14.89 29.60 15.52
CA ASP A 10 -14.98 30.17 16.85
C ASP A 10 -15.25 29.08 17.92
N GLU A 11 -15.43 29.50 19.19
CA GLU A 11 -15.69 28.57 20.30
C GLU A 11 -17.02 27.82 20.14
N GLU A 12 -18.05 28.47 19.56
CA GLU A 12 -19.33 27.82 19.30
C GLU A 12 -19.22 26.76 18.24
N ASP A 13 -18.45 27.01 17.17
CA ASP A 13 -18.17 26.07 16.11
C ASP A 13 -17.41 24.85 16.64
N ILE A 14 -16.40 25.07 17.50
CA ILE A 14 -15.61 24.02 18.13
C ILE A 14 -16.49 23.14 19.03
N ASN A 15 -17.31 23.75 19.87
CA ASN A 15 -18.24 23.04 20.77
C ASN A 15 -19.28 22.24 19.98
N LYS A 16 -19.82 22.81 18.91
CA LYS A 16 -20.73 22.11 18.00
C LYS A 16 -20.11 20.91 17.33
N HIS A 17 -18.88 21.06 16.85
CA HIS A 17 -18.12 19.95 16.27
C HIS A 17 -17.90 18.84 17.30
N GLN A 18 -17.51 19.17 18.52
CA GLN A 18 -17.32 18.21 19.60
C GLN A 18 -18.62 17.47 19.95
N SER A 19 -19.73 18.20 20.10
CA SER A 19 -21.05 17.60 20.32
C SER A 19 -21.46 16.66 19.18
N ASN A 20 -21.13 17.01 17.92
CA ASN A 20 -21.42 16.15 16.78
C ASN A 20 -20.59 14.85 16.80
N LYS A 21 -19.35 14.91 17.27
CA LYS A 21 -18.53 13.70 17.48
C LYS A 21 -19.12 12.77 18.54
N GLU A 22 -19.59 13.32 19.66
CA GLU A 22 -20.23 12.53 20.72
C GLU A 22 -21.50 11.85 20.20
N LYS A 23 -22.36 12.60 19.51
CA LYS A 23 -23.56 12.04 18.85
C LYS A 23 -23.23 10.97 17.81
N ALA A 24 -22.11 11.11 17.10
CA ALA A 24 -21.67 10.13 16.11
C ALA A 24 -21.30 8.80 16.78
N ILE A 25 -20.68 8.84 17.95
CA ILE A 25 -20.35 7.63 18.73
C ILE A 25 -21.65 6.90 19.14
N ASP A 26 -22.63 7.62 19.68
CA ASP A 26 -23.91 7.03 20.06
C ASP A 26 -24.64 6.45 18.83
N ALA A 27 -24.61 7.18 17.72
CA ALA A 27 -25.21 6.74 16.46
C ALA A 27 -24.53 5.51 15.88
N PHE A 28 -23.22 5.35 16.10
CA PHE A 28 -22.47 4.18 15.69
C PHE A 28 -23.02 2.91 16.37
N TYR A 29 -23.12 2.90 17.69
CA TYR A 29 -23.61 1.75 18.43
C TYR A 29 -25.07 1.42 18.11
N ILE A 30 -25.93 2.43 17.98
CA ILE A 30 -27.33 2.23 17.57
C ILE A 30 -27.43 1.60 16.18
N CYS A 31 -26.60 2.06 15.23
CA CYS A 31 -26.60 1.52 13.88
C CYS A 31 -26.06 0.08 13.86
N GLU A 32 -25.02 -0.22 14.62
CA GLU A 32 -24.45 -1.57 14.74
C GLU A 32 -25.48 -2.56 15.28
N GLU A 33 -26.25 -2.17 16.33
CA GLU A 33 -27.34 -2.98 16.87
C GLU A 33 -28.42 -3.24 15.80
N LYS A 34 -28.80 -2.21 15.05
CA LYS A 34 -29.81 -2.35 13.96
C LYS A 34 -29.32 -3.18 12.79
N ILE A 35 -28.04 -3.10 12.43
CA ILE A 35 -27.43 -4.00 11.42
C ILE A 35 -27.55 -5.45 11.87
N ALA A 36 -27.27 -5.74 13.16
CA ALA A 36 -27.40 -7.07 13.71
C ALA A 36 -28.86 -7.56 13.75
N GLU A 37 -29.82 -6.71 14.16
CA GLU A 37 -31.25 -7.03 14.18
C GLU A 37 -31.79 -7.39 12.78
N HIS A 38 -31.33 -6.69 11.75
CA HIS A 38 -31.73 -6.94 10.37
C HIS A 38 -30.92 -8.08 9.69
N GLY A 39 -29.90 -8.61 10.38
CA GLY A 39 -29.05 -9.69 9.86
C GLY A 39 -28.30 -9.30 8.58
N LEU A 40 -27.86 -8.04 8.45
CA LEU A 40 -27.20 -7.55 7.25
C LEU A 40 -25.72 -7.91 7.23
N GLU A 41 -25.25 -8.46 6.10
CA GLU A 41 -23.84 -8.77 5.88
C GLU A 41 -23.05 -7.52 5.48
N MET A 42 -22.88 -6.61 6.44
CA MET A 42 -22.12 -5.36 6.29
C MET A 42 -21.42 -5.02 7.60
N LYS A 43 -20.28 -4.35 7.49
CA LYS A 43 -19.50 -3.87 8.62
C LYS A 43 -19.55 -2.35 8.66
N LEU A 44 -20.08 -1.79 9.73
CA LEU A 44 -20.04 -0.35 9.97
C LEU A 44 -18.61 0.06 10.33
N ILE A 45 -18.10 1.13 9.72
CA ILE A 45 -16.73 1.60 9.90
C ILE A 45 -16.69 2.91 10.68
N ASP A 46 -17.57 3.88 10.31
CA ASP A 46 -17.60 5.17 10.96
C ASP A 46 -18.95 5.87 10.75
N VAL A 47 -19.25 6.85 11.58
CA VAL A 47 -20.45 7.69 11.47
C VAL A 47 -20.05 9.16 11.59
N GLU A 48 -20.59 9.99 10.71
CA GLU A 48 -20.31 11.42 10.67
C GLU A 48 -21.59 12.23 10.60
N TYR A 49 -21.75 13.19 11.52
CA TYR A 49 -22.74 14.25 11.38
C TYR A 49 -22.17 15.41 10.59
N THR A 50 -22.93 15.91 9.60
CA THR A 50 -22.56 17.18 8.96
C THR A 50 -22.60 18.32 9.99
N PHE A 51 -21.76 19.34 9.80
CA PHE A 51 -21.62 20.44 10.75
C PHE A 51 -22.97 21.14 11.06
N ASP A 52 -23.87 21.23 10.09
CA ASP A 52 -25.21 21.78 10.22
C ASP A 52 -26.24 20.84 10.88
N ASN A 53 -25.86 19.60 11.18
CA ASN A 53 -26.70 18.50 11.68
C ASN A 53 -27.88 18.11 10.76
N ASN A 54 -27.86 18.50 9.50
CA ASN A 54 -28.92 18.19 8.55
C ASN A 54 -28.83 16.77 7.97
N LYS A 55 -27.68 16.11 8.16
CA LYS A 55 -27.41 14.78 7.63
C LYS A 55 -26.48 13.98 8.53
N VAL A 56 -26.73 12.66 8.60
CA VAL A 56 -25.83 11.67 9.19
C VAL A 56 -25.38 10.73 8.09
N ILE A 57 -24.06 10.50 8.00
CA ILE A 57 -23.43 9.62 7.02
C ILE A 57 -22.89 8.41 7.77
N PHE A 58 -23.29 7.22 7.35
CA PHE A 58 -22.79 5.95 7.87
C PHE A 58 -21.88 5.32 6.83
N TYR A 59 -20.61 5.18 7.14
CA TYR A 59 -19.61 4.55 6.28
C TYR A 59 -19.53 3.06 6.58
N PHE A 60 -19.65 2.22 5.55
CA PHE A 60 -19.63 0.77 5.73
C PHE A 60 -18.89 0.05 4.61
N THR A 61 -18.44 -1.18 4.90
CA THR A 61 -17.93 -2.12 3.91
C THR A 61 -18.85 -3.33 3.81
N ALA A 62 -18.93 -3.93 2.63
CA ALA A 62 -19.66 -5.17 2.36
C ALA A 62 -19.07 -5.84 1.11
N ASP A 63 -19.08 -7.17 1.06
CA ASP A 63 -18.54 -7.95 -0.05
C ASP A 63 -19.46 -7.93 -1.28
N GLY A 64 -20.72 -7.53 -1.10
CA GLY A 64 -21.72 -7.50 -2.16
C GLY A 64 -22.70 -6.35 -2.04
N ARG A 65 -23.82 -6.49 -2.74
CA ARG A 65 -24.92 -5.54 -2.68
C ARG A 65 -25.82 -5.86 -1.49
N VAL A 66 -25.91 -4.92 -0.55
CA VAL A 66 -26.76 -5.03 0.64
C VAL A 66 -28.08 -4.30 0.42
N ASP A 67 -29.21 -4.92 0.82
CA ASP A 67 -30.50 -4.25 0.85
C ASP A 67 -30.76 -3.64 2.25
N PHE A 68 -30.50 -2.36 2.36
CA PHE A 68 -30.59 -1.60 3.60
C PHE A 68 -31.85 -0.73 3.71
N ARG A 69 -32.92 -1.01 2.92
CA ARG A 69 -34.13 -0.16 2.91
C ARG A 69 -34.81 -0.09 4.26
N GLU A 70 -34.94 -1.21 4.96
CA GLU A 70 -35.55 -1.26 6.29
C GLU A 70 -34.62 -0.62 7.34
N LEU A 71 -33.33 -0.86 7.29
CA LEU A 71 -32.33 -0.20 8.14
C LEU A 71 -32.44 1.33 8.03
N VAL A 72 -32.53 1.88 6.82
CA VAL A 72 -32.64 3.33 6.60
C VAL A 72 -33.93 3.88 7.24
N LYS A 73 -35.07 3.15 7.16
CA LYS A 73 -36.33 3.58 7.80
C LYS A 73 -36.19 3.67 9.31
N ASP A 74 -35.60 2.65 9.93
CA ASP A 74 -35.38 2.61 11.37
C ASP A 74 -34.45 3.74 11.83
N LEU A 75 -33.30 3.89 11.15
CA LEU A 75 -32.37 4.97 11.46
C LEU A 75 -32.99 6.36 11.27
N ALA A 76 -33.80 6.56 10.22
CA ALA A 76 -34.50 7.81 9.99
C ALA A 76 -35.56 8.10 11.08
N ALA A 77 -36.24 7.08 11.58
CA ALA A 77 -37.19 7.21 12.69
C ALA A 77 -36.51 7.60 14.00
N ILE A 78 -35.31 7.05 14.27
CA ILE A 78 -34.52 7.31 15.49
C ILE A 78 -33.90 8.71 15.45
N PHE A 79 -33.13 9.00 14.38
CA PHE A 79 -32.33 10.24 14.31
C PHE A 79 -33.10 11.46 13.80
N LYS A 80 -34.25 11.26 13.17
CA LYS A 80 -35.10 12.33 12.59
C LYS A 80 -34.33 13.29 11.67
N THR A 81 -33.32 12.78 11.00
CA THR A 81 -32.38 13.51 10.16
C THR A 81 -32.23 12.75 8.84
N ARG A 82 -31.72 13.37 7.80
CA ARG A 82 -31.42 12.69 6.54
C ARG A 82 -30.30 11.68 6.73
N ILE A 83 -30.60 10.41 6.45
CA ILE A 83 -29.62 9.30 6.52
C ILE A 83 -28.96 9.11 5.16
N GLU A 84 -27.65 8.98 5.14
CA GLU A 84 -26.87 8.58 3.98
C GLU A 84 -26.00 7.38 4.35
N LEU A 85 -26.21 6.24 3.67
CA LEU A 85 -25.37 5.07 3.78
C LEU A 85 -24.36 5.10 2.62
N ARG A 86 -23.07 5.08 2.96
CA ARG A 86 -21.97 5.15 1.98
C ARG A 86 -21.08 3.92 2.08
N GLN A 87 -21.16 3.09 1.06
CA GLN A 87 -20.22 1.98 0.94
C GLN A 87 -18.85 2.52 0.57
N ILE A 88 -17.82 2.07 1.30
CA ILE A 88 -16.42 2.42 1.08
C ILE A 88 -15.61 1.19 0.71
N GLY A 89 -14.48 1.40 0.06
CA GLY A 89 -13.55 0.32 -0.29
C GLY A 89 -12.63 -0.04 0.88
N VAL A 90 -12.05 -1.25 0.85
CA VAL A 90 -11.14 -1.77 1.89
C VAL A 90 -9.92 -0.87 2.16
N ARG A 91 -9.49 -0.06 1.18
CA ARG A 91 -8.39 0.89 1.39
C ARG A 91 -8.88 2.14 2.14
N ASP A 92 -10.10 2.60 1.86
CA ASP A 92 -10.69 3.73 2.58
C ASP A 92 -11.00 3.33 4.02
N GLU A 93 -11.47 2.09 4.24
CA GLU A 93 -11.58 1.49 5.58
C GLU A 93 -10.23 1.52 6.31
N ALA A 94 -9.17 1.00 5.69
CA ALA A 94 -7.82 1.01 6.27
C ALA A 94 -7.29 2.43 6.53
N LYS A 95 -7.68 3.41 5.70
CA LYS A 95 -7.35 4.82 5.88
C LYS A 95 -8.06 5.43 7.09
N MET A 96 -9.33 5.11 7.30
CA MET A 96 -10.16 5.64 8.40
C MET A 96 -9.76 5.03 9.74
N ILE A 97 -9.56 3.70 9.78
CA ILE A 97 -9.14 2.98 11.00
C ILE A 97 -7.69 3.33 11.34
N GLY A 98 -6.84 3.54 10.33
CA GLY A 98 -5.41 3.77 10.51
C GLY A 98 -4.65 2.47 10.80
N GLY A 99 -3.44 2.62 11.33
CA GLY A 99 -2.58 1.49 11.72
C GLY A 99 -1.15 1.59 11.18
N LEU A 100 -0.32 0.62 11.54
CA LEU A 100 1.07 0.53 11.10
C LEU A 100 1.20 -0.47 9.96
N GLY A 101 1.87 -0.05 8.90
CA GLY A 101 2.25 -0.95 7.81
C GLY A 101 3.32 -1.97 8.22
N PRO A 102 3.62 -2.97 7.36
CA PRO A 102 4.70 -3.94 7.61
C PRO A 102 6.09 -3.28 7.74
N CYS A 103 6.24 -2.07 7.25
CA CYS A 103 7.45 -1.24 7.40
C CYS A 103 7.56 -0.52 8.75
N GLY A 104 6.59 -0.68 9.68
CA GLY A 104 6.53 -0.03 10.99
C GLY A 104 6.11 1.44 10.97
N ARG A 105 5.77 2.01 9.80
CA ARG A 105 5.27 3.39 9.67
C ARG A 105 3.75 3.41 9.64
N VAL A 106 3.15 4.54 10.02
CA VAL A 106 1.72 4.79 9.82
C VAL A 106 1.37 4.59 8.34
N SER A 107 0.21 4.02 8.07
CA SER A 107 -0.23 3.69 6.71
C SER A 107 -0.13 4.90 5.77
N CYS A 108 0.45 4.69 4.58
CA CYS A 108 0.66 5.75 3.57
C CYS A 108 -0.65 6.43 3.19
N CYS A 109 -1.75 5.66 3.09
CA CYS A 109 -3.07 6.18 2.75
C CYS A 109 -3.66 7.12 3.83
N ALA A 110 -3.31 6.92 5.10
CA ALA A 110 -3.76 7.79 6.19
C ALA A 110 -2.89 9.05 6.35
N THR A 111 -1.69 9.09 5.75
CA THR A 111 -0.74 10.18 5.92
C THR A 111 -0.60 11.06 4.68
N PHE A 112 0.18 10.65 3.70
CA PHE A 112 0.57 11.52 2.58
C PHE A 112 0.04 11.08 1.22
N LEU A 113 -0.34 9.79 1.05
CA LEU A 113 -0.74 9.25 -0.24
C LEU A 113 -2.26 9.39 -0.43
N GLY A 114 -2.70 10.44 -1.11
CA GLY A 114 -4.12 10.73 -1.37
C GLY A 114 -4.67 10.11 -2.64
N GLU A 115 -3.82 9.94 -3.67
CA GLU A 115 -4.19 9.37 -4.96
C GLU A 115 -3.56 8.00 -5.14
N PHE A 116 -4.29 7.09 -5.80
CA PHE A 116 -3.87 5.70 -5.94
C PHE A 116 -3.88 5.28 -7.40
N GLU A 117 -2.70 4.87 -7.87
CA GLU A 117 -2.52 4.26 -9.16
C GLU A 117 -2.52 2.73 -9.05
N PRO A 118 -2.78 2.01 -10.15
CA PRO A 118 -2.67 0.56 -10.19
C PRO A 118 -1.26 0.09 -9.83
N VAL A 119 -1.19 -0.96 -8.99
CA VAL A 119 0.06 -1.60 -8.58
C VAL A 119 0.14 -2.97 -9.24
N SER A 120 1.30 -3.33 -9.76
CA SER A 120 1.55 -4.63 -10.37
C SER A 120 2.58 -5.46 -9.57
N ILE A 121 2.52 -6.78 -9.72
CA ILE A 121 3.51 -7.70 -9.13
C ILE A 121 4.92 -7.44 -9.70
N LYS A 122 5.01 -6.97 -10.96
CA LYS A 122 6.29 -6.59 -11.55
C LYS A 122 7.01 -5.54 -10.70
N MET A 123 6.29 -4.55 -10.16
CA MET A 123 6.89 -3.53 -9.30
C MET A 123 7.50 -4.11 -8.01
N ALA A 124 6.90 -5.18 -7.48
CA ALA A 124 7.48 -5.89 -6.34
C ALA A 124 8.76 -6.65 -6.71
N LYS A 125 8.80 -7.25 -7.91
CA LYS A 125 10.02 -7.89 -8.45
C LYS A 125 11.14 -6.87 -8.70
N ASP A 126 10.81 -5.74 -9.33
CA ASP A 126 11.76 -4.68 -9.63
C ASP A 126 12.34 -4.05 -8.32
N GLN A 127 11.65 -4.22 -7.18
CA GLN A 127 12.06 -3.77 -5.86
C GLN A 127 12.65 -4.88 -4.98
N ASP A 128 13.01 -6.02 -5.57
CA ASP A 128 13.60 -7.21 -4.91
C ASP A 128 12.81 -7.72 -3.70
N LEU A 129 11.47 -7.57 -3.73
CA LEU A 129 10.61 -8.06 -2.67
C LEU A 129 10.16 -9.50 -2.94
N SER A 130 10.14 -10.30 -1.88
CA SER A 130 9.52 -11.63 -1.93
C SER A 130 8.07 -11.53 -2.40
N LEU A 131 7.68 -12.40 -3.33
CA LEU A 131 6.32 -12.41 -3.87
C LEU A 131 5.28 -13.04 -2.92
N ASN A 132 5.69 -13.39 -1.71
CA ASN A 132 4.76 -13.87 -0.70
C ASN A 132 3.68 -12.80 -0.43
N PRO A 133 2.39 -13.14 -0.58
CA PRO A 133 1.29 -12.20 -0.36
C PRO A 133 1.35 -11.47 0.99
N SER A 134 1.80 -12.13 2.05
CA SER A 134 1.95 -11.51 3.37
C SER A 134 3.02 -10.42 3.43
N LYS A 135 3.96 -10.39 2.47
CA LYS A 135 5.07 -9.41 2.41
C LYS A 135 4.79 -8.25 1.47
N ILE A 136 3.95 -8.46 0.45
CA ILE A 136 3.63 -7.45 -0.57
C ILE A 136 2.23 -6.85 -0.43
N SER A 137 1.42 -7.32 0.54
CA SER A 137 0.10 -6.77 0.83
C SER A 137 0.17 -5.72 1.94
N GLY A 138 -0.61 -4.66 1.76
CA GLY A 138 -0.82 -3.64 2.79
C GLY A 138 -1.92 -4.04 3.78
N LEU A 139 -2.20 -3.16 4.76
CA LEU A 139 -3.25 -3.34 5.77
C LEU A 139 -4.65 -3.59 5.17
N CYS A 140 -4.89 -3.08 3.96
CA CYS A 140 -6.16 -3.25 3.24
C CYS A 140 -6.25 -4.57 2.44
N GLY A 141 -5.28 -5.49 2.57
CA GLY A 141 -5.23 -6.75 1.83
C GLY A 141 -4.89 -6.64 0.34
N ARG A 142 -4.74 -5.41 -0.20
CA ARG A 142 -4.29 -5.18 -1.58
C ARG A 142 -2.79 -4.96 -1.63
N LEU A 143 -2.18 -5.07 -2.82
CA LEU A 143 -0.76 -4.75 -3.02
C LEU A 143 -0.42 -3.38 -2.42
N MET A 144 0.74 -3.30 -1.79
CA MET A 144 1.23 -2.08 -1.12
C MET A 144 1.32 -0.91 -2.10
N CYS A 145 0.68 0.20 -1.78
CA CYS A 145 0.68 1.41 -2.60
C CYS A 145 2.06 2.10 -2.67
N CYS A 146 2.94 1.87 -1.69
CA CYS A 146 4.32 2.36 -1.74
C CYS A 146 5.13 1.74 -2.88
N LEU A 147 4.82 0.52 -3.33
CA LEU A 147 5.45 -0.09 -4.51
C LEU A 147 5.35 0.83 -5.74
N LYS A 148 4.15 1.34 -6.02
CA LYS A 148 3.96 2.27 -7.13
C LYS A 148 4.58 3.65 -6.85
N PHE A 149 4.46 4.12 -5.61
CA PHE A 149 5.03 5.42 -5.23
C PHE A 149 6.55 5.49 -5.42
N GLU A 150 7.24 4.39 -5.10
CA GLU A 150 8.70 4.30 -5.19
C GLU A 150 9.19 3.82 -6.57
N ASN A 151 8.30 3.24 -7.40
CA ASN A 151 8.65 2.57 -8.66
C ASN A 151 9.49 3.42 -9.61
N GLY A 152 9.20 4.73 -9.73
CA GLY A 152 9.95 5.61 -10.62
C GLY A 152 11.44 5.70 -10.26
N VAL A 153 11.75 5.72 -8.97
CA VAL A 153 13.15 5.74 -8.49
C VAL A 153 13.84 4.43 -8.82
N TYR A 154 13.16 3.29 -8.62
CA TYR A 154 13.71 1.98 -8.96
C TYR A 154 13.96 1.86 -10.46
N GLU A 155 13.01 2.26 -11.31
CA GLU A 155 13.17 2.24 -12.78
C GLU A 155 14.39 3.05 -13.24
N GLU A 156 14.58 4.25 -12.68
CA GLU A 156 15.74 5.10 -12.98
C GLU A 156 17.07 4.48 -12.55
N LEU A 157 17.09 3.80 -11.41
CA LEU A 157 18.28 3.15 -10.89
C LEU A 157 18.59 1.86 -11.65
N ILE A 158 17.60 1.01 -11.90
CA ILE A 158 17.75 -0.24 -12.66
C ILE A 158 18.30 0.04 -14.05
N ALA A 159 17.84 1.11 -14.70
CA ALA A 159 18.34 1.49 -16.03
C ALA A 159 19.86 1.77 -16.08
N LYS A 160 20.48 2.03 -14.94
CA LYS A 160 21.92 2.30 -14.81
C LYS A 160 22.72 1.05 -14.41
N MET A 161 22.05 0.04 -13.86
CA MET A 161 22.69 -1.17 -13.35
C MET A 161 22.89 -2.20 -14.44
N PRO A 162 23.94 -3.02 -14.34
CA PRO A 162 24.10 -4.19 -15.23
C PRO A 162 23.11 -5.28 -14.83
N ASP A 163 22.66 -6.05 -15.82
CA ASP A 163 21.90 -7.27 -15.54
C ASP A 163 22.77 -8.33 -14.84
N VAL A 164 22.13 -9.20 -14.07
CA VAL A 164 22.78 -10.42 -13.57
C VAL A 164 23.28 -11.28 -14.76
N GLY A 165 24.48 -11.84 -14.64
CA GLY A 165 25.17 -12.56 -15.70
C GLY A 165 25.94 -11.67 -16.69
N THR A 166 25.92 -10.34 -16.53
CA THR A 166 26.75 -9.42 -17.35
C THR A 166 28.20 -9.50 -16.92
N ILE A 167 29.11 -9.52 -17.93
CA ILE A 167 30.54 -9.45 -17.67
C ILE A 167 30.94 -8.01 -17.41
N VAL A 168 31.67 -7.80 -16.32
CA VAL A 168 32.17 -6.47 -15.89
C VAL A 168 33.68 -6.52 -15.70
N ILE A 169 34.34 -5.39 -15.84
CA ILE A 169 35.78 -5.24 -15.54
C ILE A 169 35.87 -4.55 -14.17
N THR A 170 36.46 -5.22 -13.22
CA THR A 170 36.76 -4.75 -11.89
C THR A 170 38.24 -4.43 -11.72
N PRO A 171 38.69 -3.75 -10.66
CA PRO A 171 40.10 -3.54 -10.37
C PRO A 171 40.92 -4.85 -10.30
N GLU A 172 40.31 -5.95 -9.87
CA GLU A 172 40.93 -7.26 -9.72
C GLU A 172 40.87 -8.11 -11.01
N GLY A 173 40.14 -7.65 -12.04
CA GLY A 173 40.04 -8.34 -13.32
C GLY A 173 38.62 -8.48 -13.85
N LYS A 174 38.44 -9.37 -14.82
CA LYS A 174 37.12 -9.67 -15.38
C LYS A 174 36.33 -10.55 -14.43
N GLY A 175 35.06 -10.19 -14.23
CA GLY A 175 34.12 -10.97 -13.42
C GLY A 175 32.70 -10.95 -13.99
N THR A 176 31.85 -11.79 -13.43
CA THR A 176 30.44 -11.93 -13.82
C THR A 176 29.56 -11.42 -12.68
N VAL A 177 28.60 -10.55 -12.99
CA VAL A 177 27.63 -10.05 -12.01
C VAL A 177 26.72 -11.18 -11.54
N VAL A 178 26.68 -11.41 -10.24
CA VAL A 178 25.88 -12.47 -9.59
C VAL A 178 24.63 -11.90 -8.92
N GLU A 179 24.75 -10.70 -8.35
CA GLU A 179 23.67 -10.05 -7.61
C GLU A 179 23.76 -8.52 -7.78
N VAL A 180 22.63 -7.87 -7.78
CA VAL A 180 22.52 -6.41 -7.98
C VAL A 180 21.77 -5.80 -6.82
N PHE A 181 22.34 -4.78 -6.17
CA PHE A 181 21.74 -4.03 -5.08
C PHE A 181 21.35 -2.64 -5.59
N THR A 182 20.17 -2.55 -6.17
CA THR A 182 19.70 -1.39 -6.94
C THR A 182 19.77 -0.08 -6.14
N ILE A 183 19.24 -0.03 -4.92
CA ILE A 183 19.14 1.22 -4.12
C ILE A 183 20.51 1.76 -3.72
N ILE A 184 21.42 0.89 -3.32
CA ILE A 184 22.77 1.30 -2.90
C ILE A 184 23.76 1.35 -4.06
N GLN A 185 23.32 1.05 -5.29
CA GLN A 185 24.10 1.04 -6.51
C GLN A 185 25.39 0.22 -6.39
N MET A 186 25.25 -0.98 -5.86
CA MET A 186 26.34 -1.96 -5.72
C MET A 186 25.99 -3.23 -6.50
N VAL A 187 27.04 -3.93 -6.90
CA VAL A 187 26.94 -5.25 -7.52
C VAL A 187 27.87 -6.23 -6.82
N LYS A 188 27.41 -7.47 -6.70
CA LYS A 188 28.26 -8.58 -6.29
C LYS A 188 28.77 -9.26 -7.56
N VAL A 189 30.06 -9.36 -7.68
CA VAL A 189 30.74 -9.88 -8.87
C VAL A 189 31.54 -11.11 -8.48
N LYS A 190 31.40 -12.17 -9.25
CA LYS A 190 32.27 -13.35 -9.21
C LYS A 190 33.49 -13.07 -10.06
N VAL A 191 34.64 -12.88 -9.41
CA VAL A 191 35.93 -12.56 -10.05
C VAL A 191 36.84 -13.79 -9.99
N LYS A 192 37.58 -14.08 -11.07
CA LYS A 192 38.67 -15.04 -11.05
C LYS A 192 39.94 -14.32 -10.60
N LEU A 193 40.51 -14.75 -9.49
CA LEU A 193 41.76 -14.26 -8.98
C LEU A 193 42.95 -14.88 -9.74
N GLU A 194 44.13 -14.28 -9.61
CA GLU A 194 45.36 -14.73 -10.28
C GLU A 194 45.80 -16.16 -9.89
N ASP A 195 45.40 -16.60 -8.69
CA ASP A 195 45.63 -17.96 -8.18
C ASP A 195 44.68 -19.01 -8.77
N GLY A 196 43.73 -18.59 -9.62
CA GLY A 196 42.73 -19.43 -10.25
C GLY A 196 41.51 -19.77 -9.41
N THR A 197 41.39 -19.18 -8.23
CA THR A 197 40.20 -19.28 -7.34
C THR A 197 39.14 -18.27 -7.76
N ASP A 198 37.86 -18.64 -7.57
CA ASP A 198 36.72 -17.73 -7.74
C ASP A 198 36.42 -17.06 -6.40
N ASP A 199 36.30 -15.73 -6.38
CA ASP A 199 35.89 -14.98 -5.22
C ASP A 199 34.66 -14.13 -5.52
N LEU A 200 33.85 -13.81 -4.49
CA LEU A 200 32.64 -12.99 -4.55
C LEU A 200 32.89 -11.66 -3.87
N LEU A 201 33.06 -10.63 -4.66
CA LEU A 201 33.38 -9.28 -4.15
C LEU A 201 32.27 -8.29 -4.50
N ASN A 202 32.08 -7.31 -3.62
CA ASN A 202 31.08 -6.25 -3.81
C ASN A 202 31.78 -4.99 -4.32
N TYR A 203 31.25 -4.41 -5.40
CA TYR A 203 31.74 -3.19 -6.01
C TYR A 203 30.62 -2.16 -6.13
N LYS A 204 30.98 -0.88 -6.04
CA LYS A 204 30.10 0.19 -6.45
C LYS A 204 30.04 0.31 -7.96
N LEU A 205 28.97 0.87 -8.46
CA LEU A 205 28.77 1.05 -9.90
C LEU A 205 29.87 1.88 -10.57
N ASP A 206 30.45 2.85 -9.85
CA ASP A 206 31.54 3.73 -10.30
C ASP A 206 32.91 3.06 -10.29
N GLU A 207 33.06 1.90 -9.65
CA GLU A 207 34.32 1.13 -9.56
C GLU A 207 34.45 0.08 -10.68
N ILE A 208 33.40 -0.14 -11.46
CA ILE A 208 33.35 -1.17 -12.50
C ILE A 208 33.09 -0.58 -13.89
N ILE A 209 33.55 -1.29 -14.91
CA ILE A 209 33.20 -0.99 -16.31
C ILE A 209 32.25 -2.08 -16.81
N ILE A 210 31.03 -1.68 -17.11
CA ILE A 210 30.01 -2.57 -17.63
C ILE A 210 30.31 -2.88 -19.10
N THR A 211 30.39 -4.15 -19.46
CA THR A 211 30.51 -4.59 -20.85
C THR A 211 29.11 -4.93 -21.40
N LYS A 212 29.04 -5.09 -22.74
CA LYS A 212 27.79 -5.58 -23.38
C LYS A 212 27.72 -7.09 -23.47
N GLU A 213 28.71 -7.78 -22.93
CA GLU A 213 28.84 -9.25 -23.02
C GLU A 213 28.13 -9.88 -21.81
N LYS A 214 27.37 -10.96 -22.08
CA LYS A 214 26.82 -11.82 -21.03
C LYS A 214 27.64 -13.10 -20.95
N ASP A 215 27.84 -13.61 -19.74
CA ASP A 215 28.53 -14.88 -19.52
C ASP A 215 27.65 -16.05 -20.01
N PRO A 216 28.04 -16.77 -21.06
CA PRO A 216 27.24 -17.88 -21.61
C PRO A 216 27.13 -19.08 -20.66
N GLN A 217 27.99 -19.14 -19.64
CA GLN A 217 27.97 -20.21 -18.64
C GLN A 217 27.15 -19.85 -17.40
N TYR A 218 26.79 -18.60 -17.24
CA TYR A 218 25.95 -18.15 -16.10
C TYR A 218 24.50 -18.50 -16.36
N LYS A 219 24.00 -19.52 -15.66
CA LYS A 219 22.57 -19.81 -15.59
C LYS A 219 22.01 -19.07 -14.36
N VAL A 220 21.03 -18.23 -14.57
CA VAL A 220 20.20 -17.74 -13.47
C VAL A 220 19.46 -18.97 -12.96
N ASP A 221 19.72 -19.38 -11.72
CA ASP A 221 18.84 -20.32 -11.03
C ASP A 221 17.50 -19.61 -10.85
N GLU A 222 16.59 -19.83 -11.79
CA GLU A 222 15.19 -19.51 -11.60
C GLU A 222 14.70 -20.43 -10.47
N GLU A 223 14.79 -20.00 -9.23
CA GLU A 223 14.01 -20.58 -8.15
C GLU A 223 12.56 -20.46 -8.58
N GLU A 224 12.00 -21.55 -9.00
CA GLU A 224 10.60 -21.73 -9.30
C GLU A 224 9.80 -21.23 -8.12
N VAL A 225 9.17 -20.06 -8.27
CA VAL A 225 8.08 -19.66 -7.41
C VAL A 225 6.91 -20.56 -7.83
N GLU A 226 6.89 -21.79 -7.32
CA GLU A 226 5.66 -22.56 -7.27
C GLU A 226 4.67 -21.73 -6.46
N LEU A 227 3.78 -21.07 -7.16
CA LEU A 227 2.53 -20.61 -6.61
C LEU A 227 1.78 -21.87 -6.21
N ASP A 228 1.80 -22.19 -4.93
CA ASP A 228 0.84 -23.11 -4.34
C ASP A 228 -0.55 -22.59 -4.69
N SER A 229 -1.08 -23.15 -5.78
CA SER A 229 -2.47 -23.09 -6.16
C SER A 229 -3.17 -24.23 -5.41
N GLU A 230 -3.46 -24.03 -4.12
CA GLU A 230 -4.41 -24.88 -3.41
C GLU A 230 -5.25 -24.02 -2.46
N GLU A 231 -6.55 -24.05 -2.79
CA GLU A 231 -7.78 -23.67 -2.09
C GLU A 231 -8.15 -22.20 -1.97
#